data_17d24b70027db47dbe8de3f4b7d0dc3f
#
_entry.id   17d24b70027db47dbe8de3f4b7d0dc3f
#
_cell.length_a   1.000
_cell.length_b   1.000
_cell.length_c   1.000
_cell.angle_alpha   90.00
_cell.angle_beta   90.00
_cell.angle_gamma   90.00
#
_symmetry.space_group_name_H-M   'P 1'
#
loop_
_entity.id
_entity.type
_entity.pdbx_description
1 polymer ?
#
loop_
_entity_poly.entity_id
_entity_poly.type
_entity_poly.pdbx_seq_one_letter_code
_entity_poly.pdbx_strand_id
1 'polypeptide(L)'
;MPAVQAEHWRRELERTTGAFDAAFPKQPGRRYASSRMKPYLLFRWAAEMVRNPAVLDAVEDLVGPDILVYHTTLWWKPAGSEAFVPWHQDGTYFGLAPHEHVTAWVALTPSTPESGCVTILPGTQRQGQLPHVDKPDPAIMLSRGQTVAAEVDAAAGVPIPLQPGEFSLHDTLVLHGSAPNRSAHDRIGLGISYIPARCYHTGPTRLSATLVRGENRYDHFDLEPEPQADMDAAAVAAHLDSIGRFWRASELMPEMSLVH
;
A
#
# COMPACT_ATOMS: atom_id res chain seq x y z
N MET A 1 5.26 17.37 -2.45
CA MET A 1 6.60 17.40 -1.81
C MET A 1 7.63 17.87 -2.81
N PRO A 2 8.80 18.43 -2.42
CA PRO A 2 9.81 18.82 -3.39
C PRO A 2 10.31 17.63 -4.23
N ALA A 3 10.50 17.80 -5.54
CA ALA A 3 10.98 16.74 -6.43
C ALA A 3 12.37 16.20 -6.00
N VAL A 4 13.23 17.04 -5.42
CA VAL A 4 14.54 16.66 -4.88
C VAL A 4 14.43 15.64 -3.76
N GLN A 5 13.37 15.67 -2.97
CA GLN A 5 13.13 14.68 -1.91
C GLN A 5 12.70 13.34 -2.50
N ALA A 6 11.82 13.33 -3.50
CA ALA A 6 11.45 12.10 -4.20
C ALA A 6 12.66 11.46 -4.90
N GLU A 7 13.54 12.27 -5.49
CA GLU A 7 14.78 11.78 -6.09
C GLU A 7 15.75 11.20 -5.04
N HIS A 8 15.84 11.81 -3.86
CA HIS A 8 16.59 11.25 -2.75
C HIS A 8 16.07 9.86 -2.36
N TRP A 9 14.76 9.72 -2.12
CA TRP A 9 14.16 8.44 -1.78
C TRP A 9 14.29 7.38 -2.87
N ARG A 10 14.21 7.79 -4.14
CA ARG A 10 14.44 6.88 -5.27
C ARG A 10 15.87 6.35 -5.28
N ARG A 11 16.88 7.21 -5.06
CA ARG A 11 18.29 6.77 -4.95
C ARG A 11 18.51 5.83 -3.76
N GLU A 12 17.92 6.13 -2.62
CA GLU A 12 18.00 5.27 -1.44
C GLU A 12 17.31 3.91 -1.67
N LEU A 13 16.18 3.90 -2.35
CA LEU A 13 15.53 2.66 -2.77
C LEU A 13 16.47 1.83 -3.68
N GLU A 14 17.08 2.45 -4.69
CA GLU A 14 18.01 1.75 -5.60
C GLU A 14 19.23 1.20 -4.83
N ARG A 15 19.79 1.97 -3.91
CA ARG A 15 20.91 1.55 -3.05
C ARG A 15 20.56 0.34 -2.17
N THR A 16 19.34 0.29 -1.66
CA THR A 16 18.92 -0.71 -0.67
C THR A 16 18.31 -1.97 -1.28
N THR A 17 17.79 -1.91 -2.51
CA THR A 17 17.06 -3.02 -3.16
C THR A 17 17.93 -4.27 -3.31
N GLY A 18 19.20 -4.13 -3.73
CA GLY A 18 20.09 -5.28 -3.95
C GLY A 18 20.42 -6.06 -2.67
N ALA A 19 20.76 -5.35 -1.60
CA ALA A 19 21.02 -5.95 -0.28
C ALA A 19 19.77 -6.64 0.27
N PHE A 20 18.63 -6.07 -0.03
CA PHE A 20 17.36 -6.56 0.40
C PHE A 20 16.92 -7.82 -0.32
N ASP A 21 16.96 -7.85 -1.66
CA ASP A 21 16.62 -9.02 -2.47
C ASP A 21 17.55 -10.21 -2.15
N ALA A 22 18.79 -9.93 -1.72
CA ALA A 22 19.71 -10.95 -1.23
C ALA A 22 19.30 -11.53 0.14
N ALA A 23 18.81 -10.69 1.05
CA ALA A 23 18.39 -11.10 2.39
C ALA A 23 16.99 -11.77 2.41
N PHE A 24 16.11 -11.38 1.50
CA PHE A 24 14.74 -11.87 1.42
C PHE A 24 14.42 -12.36 -0.01
N PRO A 25 14.97 -13.49 -0.45
CA PRO A 25 14.71 -14.01 -1.77
C PRO A 25 13.21 -14.30 -1.93
N LYS A 26 12.70 -14.11 -3.14
CA LYS A 26 11.30 -14.39 -3.48
C LYS A 26 10.92 -15.82 -3.06
N GLN A 27 9.91 -15.94 -2.22
CA GLN A 27 9.34 -17.23 -1.89
C GLN A 27 8.56 -17.77 -3.09
N PRO A 28 8.66 -19.09 -3.39
CA PRO A 28 7.85 -19.73 -4.43
C PRO A 28 6.36 -19.40 -4.24
N GLY A 29 5.70 -18.99 -5.33
CA GLY A 29 4.27 -18.64 -5.31
C GLY A 29 3.93 -17.24 -4.81
N ARG A 30 4.89 -16.48 -4.27
CA ARG A 30 4.69 -15.07 -3.89
C ARG A 30 5.34 -14.13 -4.91
N ARG A 31 4.58 -13.18 -5.45
CA ARG A 31 5.03 -12.25 -6.51
C ARG A 31 6.03 -11.23 -6.04
N TYR A 32 5.91 -10.82 -4.77
CA TYR A 32 6.79 -9.84 -4.17
C TYR A 32 7.65 -10.50 -3.11
N ALA A 33 8.92 -10.15 -3.08
CA ALA A 33 9.70 -10.36 -1.89
C ALA A 33 9.00 -9.60 -0.74
N SER A 34 9.02 -10.17 0.47
CA SER A 34 8.39 -9.56 1.67
C SER A 34 8.82 -8.10 1.93
N SER A 35 9.92 -7.68 1.32
CA SER A 35 10.48 -6.32 1.33
C SER A 35 9.64 -5.24 0.71
N ARG A 36 8.87 -5.61 -0.24
CA ARG A 36 7.99 -4.66 -0.93
C ARG A 36 6.78 -4.29 -0.09
N MET A 37 6.57 -5.04 0.99
CA MET A 37 5.58 -4.75 2.01
C MET A 37 6.28 -4.19 3.25
N LYS A 38 5.74 -3.14 3.82
CA LYS A 38 6.25 -2.46 5.03
C LYS A 38 7.76 -2.12 4.98
N PRO A 39 8.31 -1.57 3.87
CA PRO A 39 9.72 -1.18 3.80
C PRO A 39 10.11 -0.14 4.87
N TYR A 40 9.16 0.59 5.42
CA TYR A 40 9.40 1.57 6.50
C TYR A 40 9.87 0.93 7.81
N LEU A 41 9.68 -0.37 7.99
CA LEU A 41 10.24 -1.10 9.15
C LEU A 41 11.71 -1.46 8.96
N LEU A 42 12.22 -1.41 7.72
CA LEU A 42 13.55 -1.87 7.34
C LEU A 42 14.50 -0.74 6.96
N PHE A 43 13.95 0.33 6.37
CA PHE A 43 14.73 1.39 5.77
C PHE A 43 14.34 2.75 6.30
N ARG A 44 15.34 3.53 6.70
CA ARG A 44 15.15 4.89 7.22
C ARG A 44 14.48 5.81 6.20
N TRP A 45 14.85 5.73 4.92
CA TRP A 45 14.21 6.53 3.87
C TRP A 45 12.70 6.31 3.76
N ALA A 46 12.26 5.06 3.93
CA ALA A 46 10.83 4.73 3.89
C ALA A 46 10.12 5.14 5.20
N ALA A 47 10.81 5.02 6.34
CA ALA A 47 10.33 5.53 7.62
C ALA A 47 10.14 7.06 7.63
N GLU A 48 11.03 7.80 6.97
CA GLU A 48 10.87 9.24 6.72
C GLU A 48 9.69 9.54 5.81
N MET A 49 9.51 8.76 4.73
CA MET A 49 8.44 8.98 3.76
C MET A 49 7.06 8.83 4.40
N VAL A 50 6.84 7.80 5.21
CA VAL A 50 5.54 7.59 5.88
C VAL A 50 5.25 8.64 6.96
N ARG A 51 6.26 9.40 7.39
CA ARG A 51 6.14 10.51 8.35
C ARG A 51 6.21 11.89 7.71
N ASN A 52 6.17 11.96 6.37
CA ASN A 52 6.30 13.23 5.67
C ASN A 52 5.16 14.19 6.05
N PRO A 53 5.48 15.41 6.57
CA PRO A 53 4.46 16.34 7.05
C PRO A 53 3.43 16.70 5.99
N ALA A 54 3.84 16.93 4.74
CA ALA A 54 2.90 17.31 3.67
C ALA A 54 1.87 16.23 3.36
N VAL A 55 2.23 14.95 3.52
CA VAL A 55 1.28 13.83 3.40
C VAL A 55 0.40 13.75 4.64
N LEU A 56 1.02 13.80 5.84
CA LEU A 56 0.30 13.67 7.09
C LEU A 56 -0.70 14.80 7.33
N ASP A 57 -0.39 16.04 6.93
CA ASP A 57 -1.31 17.18 7.04
C ASP A 57 -2.60 16.92 6.21
N ALA A 58 -2.43 16.44 4.97
CA ALA A 58 -3.57 16.10 4.10
C ALA A 58 -4.36 14.87 4.59
N VAL A 59 -3.69 13.90 5.21
CA VAL A 59 -4.33 12.73 5.81
C VAL A 59 -5.09 13.12 7.09
N GLU A 60 -4.51 13.98 7.93
CA GLU A 60 -5.16 14.48 9.15
C GLU A 60 -6.49 15.18 8.86
N ASP A 61 -6.56 15.97 7.78
CA ASP A 61 -7.80 16.62 7.35
C ASP A 61 -8.92 15.62 7.01
N LEU A 62 -8.56 14.38 6.67
CA LEU A 62 -9.52 13.32 6.31
C LEU A 62 -9.88 12.39 7.47
N VAL A 63 -8.89 11.99 8.27
CA VAL A 63 -9.08 10.93 9.28
C VAL A 63 -8.95 11.41 10.73
N GLY A 64 -8.53 12.66 10.93
CA GLY A 64 -8.27 13.25 12.24
C GLY A 64 -6.82 13.11 12.71
N PRO A 65 -6.51 13.60 13.93
CA PRO A 65 -5.13 13.83 14.36
C PRO A 65 -4.36 12.58 14.81
N ASP A 66 -5.05 11.50 15.17
CA ASP A 66 -4.43 10.29 15.70
C ASP A 66 -4.24 9.28 14.56
N ILE A 67 -3.04 9.23 13.95
CA ILE A 67 -2.78 8.53 12.68
C ILE A 67 -1.78 7.39 12.86
N LEU A 68 -2.18 6.20 12.40
CA LEU A 68 -1.30 5.04 12.28
C LEU A 68 -1.02 4.73 10.80
N VAL A 69 0.17 4.23 10.48
CA VAL A 69 0.46 3.51 9.24
C VAL A 69 0.20 2.03 9.50
N TYR A 70 -0.81 1.49 8.82
CA TYR A 70 -1.19 0.10 8.92
C TYR A 70 -0.38 -0.80 7.98
N HIS A 71 -0.20 -0.34 6.75
CA HIS A 71 0.50 -1.09 5.71
C HIS A 71 1.18 -0.16 4.71
N THR A 72 2.21 -0.66 4.03
CA THR A 72 2.75 -0.03 2.82
C THR A 72 3.14 -1.07 1.80
N THR A 73 3.00 -0.71 0.53
CA THR A 73 3.46 -1.55 -0.58
C THR A 73 4.25 -0.72 -1.57
N LEU A 74 5.46 -1.16 -1.88
CA LEU A 74 6.23 -0.59 -2.97
C LEU A 74 5.74 -1.17 -4.30
N TRP A 75 5.19 -0.32 -5.13
CA TRP A 75 4.64 -0.66 -6.44
C TRP A 75 5.64 -0.33 -7.54
N TRP A 76 6.23 -1.35 -8.12
CA TRP A 76 7.22 -1.21 -9.18
C TRP A 76 6.77 -1.95 -10.44
N LYS A 77 6.49 -1.19 -11.51
CA LYS A 77 6.24 -1.69 -12.85
C LYS A 77 7.44 -1.36 -13.73
N PRO A 78 8.27 -2.34 -14.10
CA PRO A 78 9.36 -2.10 -15.06
C PRO A 78 8.86 -1.54 -16.39
N ALA A 79 9.73 -0.85 -17.14
CA ALA A 79 9.46 -0.40 -18.49
C ALA A 79 8.93 -1.56 -19.36
N GLY A 80 7.86 -1.34 -20.09
CA GLY A 80 7.24 -2.34 -20.98
C GLY A 80 6.61 -3.55 -20.24
N SER A 81 6.42 -3.49 -18.93
CA SER A 81 5.86 -4.59 -18.14
C SER A 81 4.37 -4.79 -18.38
N GLU A 82 3.96 -6.04 -18.57
CA GLU A 82 2.54 -6.44 -18.64
C GLU A 82 1.84 -6.46 -17.27
N ALA A 83 2.56 -6.19 -16.18
CA ALA A 83 2.01 -6.21 -14.83
C ALA A 83 0.95 -5.12 -14.62
N PHE A 84 -0.20 -5.51 -14.11
CA PHE A 84 -1.33 -4.63 -13.88
C PHE A 84 -1.98 -4.85 -12.50
N VAL A 85 -2.82 -3.91 -12.09
CA VAL A 85 -3.66 -4.04 -10.90
C VAL A 85 -5.11 -4.01 -11.39
N PRO A 86 -5.91 -5.09 -11.20
CA PRO A 86 -7.31 -5.12 -11.58
C PRO A 86 -8.13 -4.14 -10.74
N TRP A 87 -9.36 -3.85 -11.17
CA TRP A 87 -10.30 -3.06 -10.39
C TRP A 87 -10.63 -3.74 -9.08
N HIS A 88 -10.37 -3.05 -7.97
CA HIS A 88 -10.56 -3.55 -6.62
C HIS A 88 -10.81 -2.40 -5.63
N GLN A 89 -11.19 -2.77 -4.41
CA GLN A 89 -11.26 -1.90 -3.24
C GLN A 89 -10.25 -2.39 -2.21
N ASP A 90 -9.49 -1.48 -1.62
CA ASP A 90 -8.51 -1.81 -0.57
C ASP A 90 -9.17 -2.43 0.67
N GLY A 91 -10.39 -1.98 0.99
CA GLY A 91 -11.15 -2.44 2.15
C GLY A 91 -11.32 -3.96 2.21
N THR A 92 -11.45 -4.62 1.05
CA THR A 92 -11.55 -6.09 0.95
C THR A 92 -10.26 -6.79 1.42
N TYR A 93 -9.12 -6.13 1.26
CA TYR A 93 -7.82 -6.73 1.54
C TYR A 93 -7.40 -6.57 3.00
N PHE A 94 -7.75 -5.45 3.61
CA PHE A 94 -7.20 -5.07 4.92
C PHE A 94 -8.03 -5.51 6.12
N GLY A 95 -9.32 -5.80 5.94
CA GLY A 95 -10.19 -6.26 7.01
C GLY A 95 -10.28 -5.29 8.19
N LEU A 96 -10.35 -4.00 7.91
CA LEU A 96 -10.42 -2.95 8.91
C LEU A 96 -11.84 -2.42 9.08
N ALA A 97 -12.20 -2.08 10.32
CA ALA A 97 -13.42 -1.39 10.66
C ALA A 97 -13.12 -0.23 11.65
N PRO A 98 -13.84 0.92 11.54
CA PRO A 98 -14.67 1.31 10.41
C PRO A 98 -13.85 1.47 9.13
N HIS A 99 -14.50 1.56 7.96
CA HIS A 99 -13.85 1.78 6.66
C HIS A 99 -13.41 3.24 6.52
N GLU A 100 -12.47 3.66 7.36
CA GLU A 100 -11.92 5.03 7.38
C GLU A 100 -10.45 5.09 6.99
N HIS A 101 -9.97 4.02 6.39
CA HIS A 101 -8.62 3.93 5.86
C HIS A 101 -8.48 4.79 4.58
N VAL A 102 -7.35 5.48 4.48
CA VAL A 102 -6.96 6.30 3.32
C VAL A 102 -5.62 5.81 2.80
N THR A 103 -5.55 5.52 1.50
CA THR A 103 -4.28 5.20 0.85
C THR A 103 -3.67 6.47 0.23
N ALA A 104 -2.47 6.83 0.67
CA ALA A 104 -1.62 7.79 -0.03
C ALA A 104 -0.73 7.03 -1.01
N TRP A 105 -0.80 7.39 -2.29
CA TRP A 105 0.10 6.85 -3.30
C TRP A 105 1.12 7.91 -3.72
N VAL A 106 2.38 7.74 -3.32
CA VAL A 106 3.48 8.69 -3.53
C VAL A 106 4.31 8.26 -4.74
N ALA A 107 4.45 9.13 -5.73
CA ALA A 107 5.24 8.87 -6.94
C ALA A 107 6.75 9.08 -6.69
N LEU A 108 7.57 8.08 -7.02
CA LEU A 108 9.03 8.16 -7.02
C LEU A 108 9.61 8.33 -8.44
N THR A 109 8.85 7.96 -9.44
CA THR A 109 9.11 8.20 -10.87
C THR A 109 7.88 8.79 -11.52
N PRO A 110 7.93 9.34 -12.74
CA PRO A 110 6.73 9.80 -13.44
C PRO A 110 5.69 8.68 -13.53
N SER A 111 4.47 8.94 -13.06
CA SER A 111 3.34 8.03 -13.09
C SER A 111 2.29 8.61 -14.04
N THR A 112 2.31 8.18 -15.30
CA THR A 112 1.48 8.69 -16.38
C THR A 112 0.49 7.61 -16.85
N PRO A 113 -0.55 7.95 -17.62
CA PRO A 113 -1.42 6.93 -18.22
C PRO A 113 -0.64 5.88 -19.02
N GLU A 114 0.40 6.29 -19.77
CA GLU A 114 1.27 5.38 -20.51
C GLU A 114 2.06 4.44 -19.60
N SER A 115 2.57 4.93 -18.46
CA SER A 115 3.27 4.08 -17.48
C SER A 115 2.34 3.32 -16.54
N GLY A 116 1.04 3.36 -16.78
CA GLY A 116 0.02 2.68 -15.98
C GLY A 116 -0.15 3.32 -14.59
N CYS A 117 -0.47 4.63 -14.54
CA CYS A 117 -0.82 5.32 -13.30
C CYS A 117 -2.08 4.72 -12.66
N VAL A 118 -2.34 5.07 -11.43
CA VAL A 118 -3.59 4.71 -10.76
C VAL A 118 -4.75 5.35 -11.52
N THR A 119 -5.82 4.59 -11.71
CA THR A 119 -7.10 5.04 -12.29
C THR A 119 -8.17 4.73 -11.27
N ILE A 120 -9.04 5.68 -10.99
CA ILE A 120 -10.16 5.54 -10.04
C ILE A 120 -11.51 5.65 -10.77
N LEU A 121 -12.54 5.06 -10.16
CA LEU A 121 -13.94 5.29 -10.54
C LEU A 121 -14.58 6.20 -9.48
N PRO A 122 -14.71 7.50 -9.75
CA PRO A 122 -15.24 8.45 -8.79
C PRO A 122 -16.66 8.11 -8.34
N GLY A 123 -16.94 8.26 -7.04
CA GLY A 123 -18.26 8.03 -6.48
C GLY A 123 -18.55 6.59 -6.04
N THR A 124 -17.72 5.61 -6.43
CA THR A 124 -17.93 4.21 -6.08
C THR A 124 -17.73 3.90 -4.60
N GLN A 125 -16.97 4.71 -3.86
CA GLN A 125 -16.84 4.59 -2.41
C GLN A 125 -18.18 4.71 -1.66
N ARG A 126 -19.18 5.36 -2.28
CA ARG A 126 -20.53 5.51 -1.71
C ARG A 126 -21.38 4.25 -1.82
N GLN A 127 -20.93 3.26 -2.58
CA GLN A 127 -21.63 1.98 -2.76
C GLN A 127 -21.31 0.98 -1.64
N GLY A 128 -20.41 1.33 -0.72
CA GLY A 128 -19.91 0.43 0.31
C GLY A 128 -18.93 -0.62 -0.26
N GLN A 129 -18.68 -1.65 0.54
CA GLN A 129 -17.82 -2.77 0.14
C GLN A 129 -18.54 -3.66 -0.88
N LEU A 130 -17.97 -3.78 -2.06
CA LEU A 130 -18.48 -4.65 -3.12
C LEU A 130 -17.89 -6.08 -2.99
N PRO A 131 -18.57 -7.10 -3.53
CA PRO A 131 -18.04 -8.45 -3.60
C PRO A 131 -16.76 -8.51 -4.45
N HIS A 132 -15.79 -9.33 -4.03
CA HIS A 132 -14.55 -9.59 -4.74
C HIS A 132 -14.32 -11.07 -4.95
N VAL A 133 -13.57 -11.42 -5.98
CA VAL A 133 -13.12 -12.78 -6.28
C VAL A 133 -11.61 -12.79 -6.48
N ASP A 134 -10.97 -13.88 -6.11
CA ASP A 134 -9.54 -14.08 -6.35
C ASP A 134 -9.35 -14.68 -7.75
N LYS A 135 -8.51 -14.05 -8.57
CA LYS A 135 -8.16 -14.53 -9.92
C LYS A 135 -6.67 -14.81 -10.02
N PRO A 136 -6.27 -16.05 -10.19
CA PRO A 136 -4.85 -16.37 -10.37
C PRO A 136 -4.39 -15.98 -11.78
N ASP A 137 -3.69 -14.86 -11.88
CA ASP A 137 -3.05 -14.40 -13.11
C ASP A 137 -1.62 -13.92 -12.80
N PRO A 138 -0.58 -14.43 -13.48
CA PRO A 138 0.79 -14.04 -13.23
C PRO A 138 1.08 -12.56 -13.50
N ALA A 139 0.29 -11.84 -14.26
CA ALA A 139 0.44 -10.41 -14.51
C ALA A 139 -0.23 -9.52 -13.45
N ILE A 140 -1.13 -10.06 -12.62
CA ILE A 140 -1.78 -9.28 -11.55
C ILE A 140 -0.79 -9.01 -10.43
N MET A 141 -0.69 -7.74 -9.99
CA MET A 141 0.22 -7.32 -8.93
C MET A 141 -0.34 -7.52 -7.52
N LEU A 142 -1.62 -7.77 -7.34
CA LEU A 142 -2.23 -8.09 -6.05
C LEU A 142 -1.89 -9.53 -5.62
N SER A 143 -1.63 -9.72 -4.33
CA SER A 143 -1.10 -10.99 -3.79
C SER A 143 -2.02 -12.19 -4.03
N ARG A 144 -3.33 -12.00 -4.01
CA ARG A 144 -4.35 -13.03 -4.27
C ARG A 144 -5.03 -12.85 -5.63
N GLY A 145 -4.73 -11.76 -6.34
CA GLY A 145 -5.41 -11.42 -7.59
C GLY A 145 -6.85 -10.92 -7.37
N GLN A 146 -7.10 -10.30 -6.22
CA GLN A 146 -8.43 -9.78 -5.85
C GLN A 146 -8.96 -8.85 -6.93
N THR A 147 -10.17 -9.12 -7.37
CA THR A 147 -10.85 -8.35 -8.41
C THR A 147 -12.31 -8.19 -8.02
N VAL A 148 -12.87 -6.99 -8.19
CA VAL A 148 -14.31 -6.78 -7.94
C VAL A 148 -15.14 -7.74 -8.81
N ALA A 149 -16.14 -8.37 -8.19
CA ALA A 149 -17.03 -9.34 -8.87
C ALA A 149 -18.24 -8.65 -9.53
N ALA A 150 -18.08 -7.40 -9.95
CA ALA A 150 -19.09 -6.62 -10.63
C ALA A 150 -18.58 -6.17 -12.01
N GLU A 151 -19.49 -5.88 -12.92
CA GLU A 151 -19.15 -5.24 -14.17
C GLU A 151 -18.67 -3.80 -13.90
N VAL A 152 -17.54 -3.45 -14.49
CA VAL A 152 -16.90 -2.14 -14.31
C VAL A 152 -16.85 -1.43 -15.65
N ASP A 153 -17.47 -0.25 -15.74
CA ASP A 153 -17.26 0.64 -16.89
C ASP A 153 -15.87 1.31 -16.79
N ALA A 154 -14.87 0.64 -17.33
CA ALA A 154 -13.50 1.13 -17.32
C ALA A 154 -13.34 2.47 -18.09
N ALA A 155 -14.26 2.80 -19.01
CA ALA A 155 -14.22 4.06 -19.76
C ALA A 155 -14.58 5.28 -18.89
N ALA A 156 -15.32 5.06 -17.80
CA ALA A 156 -15.60 6.09 -16.79
C ALA A 156 -14.43 6.32 -15.82
N GLY A 157 -13.36 5.53 -15.94
CA GLY A 157 -12.17 5.64 -15.09
C GLY A 157 -11.43 6.95 -15.32
N VAL A 158 -11.05 7.61 -14.22
CA VAL A 158 -10.25 8.84 -14.23
C VAL A 158 -8.81 8.52 -13.85
N PRO A 159 -7.84 8.65 -14.76
CA PRO A 159 -6.43 8.46 -14.46
C PRO A 159 -5.93 9.57 -13.54
N ILE A 160 -5.03 9.23 -12.63
CA ILE A 160 -4.37 10.16 -11.70
C ILE A 160 -2.87 10.20 -12.05
N PRO A 161 -2.46 11.03 -13.02
CA PRO A 161 -1.05 11.20 -13.34
C PRO A 161 -0.35 12.01 -12.23
N LEU A 162 0.87 11.58 -11.86
CA LEU A 162 1.69 12.22 -10.84
C LEU A 162 3.13 12.37 -11.31
N GLN A 163 3.73 13.51 -10.98
CA GLN A 163 5.17 13.72 -11.10
C GLN A 163 5.90 13.20 -9.84
N PRO A 164 7.20 12.93 -9.88
CA PRO A 164 7.97 12.55 -8.71
C PRO A 164 7.80 13.57 -7.58
N GLY A 165 7.44 13.08 -6.38
CA GLY A 165 7.14 13.91 -5.22
C GLY A 165 5.68 14.36 -5.10
N GLU A 166 4.86 14.16 -6.12
CA GLU A 166 3.40 14.30 -5.96
C GLU A 166 2.80 13.04 -5.36
N PHE A 167 1.63 13.17 -4.76
CA PHE A 167 0.88 12.06 -4.21
C PHE A 167 -0.62 12.24 -4.43
N SER A 168 -1.34 11.15 -4.45
CA SER A 168 -2.80 11.12 -4.41
C SER A 168 -3.28 10.49 -3.11
N LEU A 169 -4.48 10.87 -2.67
CA LEU A 169 -5.20 10.23 -1.58
C LEU A 169 -6.47 9.59 -2.14
N HIS A 170 -6.74 8.35 -1.78
CA HIS A 170 -7.99 7.71 -2.13
C HIS A 170 -8.57 6.91 -0.96
N ASP A 171 -9.90 6.90 -0.93
CA ASP A 171 -10.70 6.17 0.06
C ASP A 171 -10.56 4.65 -0.15
N THR A 172 -10.60 3.90 0.93
CA THR A 172 -10.48 2.43 0.94
C THR A 172 -11.56 1.71 0.13
N LEU A 173 -12.72 2.34 -0.07
CA LEU A 173 -13.85 1.79 -0.81
C LEU A 173 -13.97 2.31 -2.24
N VAL A 174 -13.10 3.23 -2.70
CA VAL A 174 -13.12 3.62 -4.10
C VAL A 174 -12.58 2.50 -4.99
N LEU A 175 -13.32 2.17 -6.04
CA LEU A 175 -12.80 1.25 -7.07
C LEU A 175 -11.64 1.90 -7.79
N HIS A 176 -10.51 1.20 -7.80
CA HIS A 176 -9.32 1.65 -8.49
C HIS A 176 -8.52 0.49 -9.09
N GLY A 177 -7.64 0.81 -9.99
CA GLY A 177 -6.79 -0.15 -10.67
C GLY A 177 -5.64 0.54 -11.39
N SER A 178 -4.82 -0.20 -12.12
CA SER A 178 -3.79 0.40 -12.96
C SER A 178 -3.40 -0.51 -14.11
N ALA A 179 -3.38 0.04 -15.33
CA ALA A 179 -3.00 -0.63 -16.56
C ALA A 179 -1.51 -1.05 -16.56
N PRO A 180 -1.08 -1.93 -17.48
CA PRO A 180 0.33 -2.21 -17.72
C PRO A 180 1.17 -0.96 -17.99
N ASN A 181 2.49 -1.06 -17.75
CA ASN A 181 3.42 0.01 -18.10
C ASN A 181 3.86 -0.15 -19.56
N ARG A 182 3.44 0.75 -20.43
CA ARG A 182 3.81 0.80 -21.86
C ARG A 182 4.90 1.82 -22.14
N SER A 183 5.38 2.55 -21.12
CA SER A 183 6.42 3.57 -21.27
C SER A 183 7.83 2.95 -21.28
N ALA A 184 8.80 3.78 -21.65
CA ALA A 184 10.21 3.39 -21.67
C ALA A 184 10.93 3.54 -20.32
N HIS A 185 10.21 3.89 -19.24
CA HIS A 185 10.77 4.04 -17.90
C HIS A 185 10.01 3.23 -16.86
N ASP A 186 10.69 2.89 -15.78
CA ASP A 186 10.06 2.21 -14.64
C ASP A 186 9.08 3.14 -13.93
N ARG A 187 7.90 2.64 -13.58
CA ARG A 187 6.93 3.34 -12.75
C ARG A 187 7.03 2.81 -11.31
N ILE A 188 7.53 3.65 -10.41
CA ILE A 188 7.78 3.33 -9.02
C ILE A 188 7.00 4.28 -8.13
N GLY A 189 6.31 3.73 -7.14
CA GLY A 189 5.61 4.51 -6.11
C GLY A 189 5.40 3.69 -4.85
N LEU A 190 5.19 4.39 -3.74
CA LEU A 190 4.85 3.79 -2.45
C LEU A 190 3.38 4.06 -2.13
N GLY A 191 2.59 3.00 -2.01
CA GLY A 191 1.26 3.05 -1.42
C GLY A 191 1.37 2.96 0.09
N ILE A 192 0.79 3.92 0.80
CA ILE A 192 0.83 4.03 2.25
C ILE A 192 -0.60 4.03 2.77
N SER A 193 -0.95 3.01 3.54
CA SER A 193 -2.27 2.84 4.14
C SER A 193 -2.30 3.50 5.51
N TYR A 194 -2.88 4.70 5.59
CA TYR A 194 -3.10 5.43 6.83
C TYR A 194 -4.47 5.12 7.40
N ILE A 195 -4.52 4.92 8.71
CA ILE A 195 -5.76 4.70 9.46
C ILE A 195 -5.83 5.61 10.68
N PRO A 196 -7.02 6.09 11.07
CA PRO A 196 -7.18 6.70 12.38
C PRO A 196 -7.01 5.65 13.48
N ALA A 197 -6.49 6.05 14.64
CA ALA A 197 -6.22 5.14 15.76
C ALA A 197 -7.45 4.38 16.27
N ARG A 198 -8.68 4.86 15.96
CA ARG A 198 -9.94 4.18 16.27
C ARG A 198 -10.26 2.98 15.39
N CYS A 199 -9.60 2.83 14.23
CA CYS A 199 -9.75 1.63 13.41
C CYS A 199 -9.21 0.40 14.12
N TYR A 200 -9.82 -0.75 13.85
CA TYR A 200 -9.37 -2.04 14.36
C TYR A 200 -9.47 -3.12 13.27
N HIS A 201 -8.68 -4.18 13.42
CA HIS A 201 -8.77 -5.34 12.54
C HIS A 201 -9.91 -6.26 12.99
N THR A 202 -10.78 -6.67 12.07
CA THR A 202 -11.99 -7.44 12.36
C THR A 202 -11.75 -8.94 12.61
N GLY A 203 -10.59 -9.46 12.20
CA GLY A 203 -10.18 -10.85 12.41
C GLY A 203 -9.58 -11.09 13.80
N PRO A 204 -9.35 -12.35 14.18
CA PRO A 204 -8.88 -12.73 15.52
C PRO A 204 -7.40 -12.42 15.77
N THR A 205 -6.61 -12.17 14.74
CA THR A 205 -5.18 -11.91 14.86
C THR A 205 -4.94 -10.46 15.24
N ARG A 206 -4.25 -10.21 16.37
CA ARG A 206 -3.78 -8.87 16.71
C ARG A 206 -2.62 -8.49 15.76
N LEU A 207 -2.82 -7.45 14.98
CA LEU A 207 -1.86 -6.94 14.03
C LEU A 207 -1.04 -5.79 14.61
N SER A 208 -0.05 -5.32 13.87
CA SER A 208 0.81 -4.20 14.25
C SER A 208 0.67 -3.03 13.30
N ALA A 209 0.92 -1.82 13.80
CA ALA A 209 0.91 -0.58 13.05
C ALA A 209 1.89 0.44 13.66
N THR A 210 2.31 1.41 12.86
CA THR A 210 3.23 2.46 13.32
C THR A 210 2.47 3.74 13.61
N LEU A 211 2.57 4.28 14.84
CA LEU A 211 2.07 5.61 15.16
C LEU A 211 2.96 6.67 14.48
N VAL A 212 2.37 7.51 13.64
CA VAL A 212 3.07 8.56 12.90
C VAL A 212 2.64 9.97 13.27
N ARG A 213 1.46 10.12 13.90
CA ARG A 213 0.98 11.41 14.42
C ARG A 213 -0.04 11.18 15.55
N GLY A 214 -0.11 12.08 16.53
CA GLY A 214 -1.08 12.05 17.62
C GLY A 214 -0.83 10.96 18.65
N GLU A 215 -1.88 10.32 19.13
CA GLU A 215 -1.83 9.35 20.23
C GLU A 215 -2.51 8.02 19.88
N ASN A 216 -1.96 6.91 20.35
CA ASN A 216 -2.60 5.58 20.25
C ASN A 216 -3.53 5.33 21.45
N ARG A 217 -4.71 5.96 21.44
CA ARG A 217 -5.66 5.92 22.58
C ARG A 217 -6.43 4.62 22.72
N TYR A 218 -6.55 3.85 21.63
CA TYR A 218 -7.45 2.69 21.56
C TYR A 218 -6.74 1.35 21.72
N ASP A 219 -5.42 1.32 21.55
CA ASP A 219 -4.60 0.12 21.71
C ASP A 219 -5.06 -1.09 20.87
N HIS A 220 -5.56 -0.83 19.65
CA HIS A 220 -6.04 -1.89 18.75
C HIS A 220 -4.91 -2.64 18.05
N PHE A 221 -3.72 -2.04 17.96
CA PHE A 221 -2.54 -2.59 17.30
C PHE A 221 -1.33 -2.59 18.21
N ASP A 222 -0.44 -3.57 18.05
CA ASP A 222 0.89 -3.48 18.64
C ASP A 222 1.70 -2.41 17.89
N LEU A 223 2.36 -1.51 18.63
CA LEU A 223 3.14 -0.45 17.99
C LEU A 223 4.46 -1.00 17.47
N GLU A 224 4.75 -0.68 16.22
CA GLU A 224 5.98 -1.07 15.53
C GLU A 224 7.11 -0.10 15.84
N PRO A 225 8.36 -0.59 16.02
CA PRO A 225 9.52 0.27 16.24
C PRO A 225 9.94 0.95 14.93
N GLU A 226 10.58 2.10 15.04
CA GLU A 226 11.26 2.76 13.93
C GLU A 226 12.68 2.18 13.76
N PRO A 227 13.14 1.89 12.51
CA PRO A 227 14.47 1.37 12.26
C PRO A 227 15.54 2.40 12.64
N GLN A 228 16.51 2.02 13.46
CA GLN A 228 17.62 2.88 13.86
C GLN A 228 18.71 2.94 12.78
N ALA A 229 18.85 1.87 12.02
CA ALA A 229 19.68 1.78 10.82
C ALA A 229 18.98 0.90 9.77
N ASP A 230 19.37 1.05 8.50
CA ASP A 230 18.86 0.21 7.43
C ASP A 230 19.17 -1.27 7.72
N MET A 231 18.17 -2.11 7.74
CA MET A 231 18.31 -3.55 7.91
C MET A 231 18.98 -3.98 9.22
N ASP A 232 18.91 -3.19 10.29
CA ASP A 232 19.41 -3.64 11.59
C ASP A 232 18.61 -4.87 12.09
N ALA A 233 19.22 -5.65 12.99
CA ALA A 233 18.64 -6.92 13.41
C ALA A 233 17.26 -6.76 14.09
N ALA A 234 17.02 -5.66 14.81
CA ALA A 234 15.75 -5.38 15.45
C ALA A 234 14.70 -4.98 14.41
N ALA A 235 15.07 -4.16 13.42
CA ALA A 235 14.22 -3.79 12.29
C ALA A 235 13.78 -5.02 11.47
N VAL A 236 14.71 -5.91 11.15
CA VAL A 236 14.43 -7.17 10.45
C VAL A 236 13.48 -8.06 11.25
N ALA A 237 13.71 -8.22 12.56
CA ALA A 237 12.84 -9.03 13.42
C ALA A 237 11.42 -8.46 13.50
N ALA A 238 11.27 -7.13 13.66
CA ALA A 238 9.99 -6.46 13.70
C ALA A 238 9.24 -6.58 12.35
N HIS A 239 9.95 -6.43 11.23
CA HIS A 239 9.37 -6.60 9.90
C HIS A 239 8.86 -8.03 9.69
N LEU A 240 9.67 -9.06 10.01
CA LEU A 240 9.27 -10.47 9.85
C LEU A 240 8.06 -10.82 10.71
N ASP A 241 8.01 -10.34 11.95
CA ASP A 241 6.85 -10.56 12.83
C ASP A 241 5.58 -9.89 12.27
N SER A 242 5.68 -8.60 11.91
CA SER A 242 4.55 -7.85 11.36
C SER A 242 4.00 -8.47 10.07
N ILE A 243 4.87 -8.81 9.11
CA ILE A 243 4.46 -9.43 7.85
C ILE A 243 3.92 -10.84 8.09
N GLY A 244 4.49 -11.60 9.01
CA GLY A 244 4.00 -12.92 9.37
C GLY A 244 2.58 -12.89 9.95
N ARG A 245 2.29 -11.94 10.83
CA ARG A 245 0.92 -11.72 11.37
C ARG A 245 -0.05 -11.32 10.26
N PHE A 246 0.35 -10.39 9.41
CA PHE A 246 -0.47 -9.92 8.29
C PHE A 246 -0.85 -11.05 7.32
N TRP A 247 0.09 -11.92 6.95
CA TRP A 247 -0.20 -13.06 6.09
C TRP A 247 -1.14 -14.08 6.74
N ARG A 248 -0.93 -14.38 8.02
CA ARG A 248 -1.85 -15.28 8.75
C ARG A 248 -3.27 -14.73 8.81
N ALA A 249 -3.41 -13.42 9.04
CA ALA A 249 -4.72 -12.76 9.04
C ALA A 249 -5.40 -12.81 7.67
N SER A 250 -4.64 -12.58 6.60
CA SER A 250 -5.15 -12.61 5.21
C SER A 250 -5.59 -14.02 4.76
N GLU A 251 -4.96 -15.06 5.27
CA GLU A 251 -5.34 -16.46 4.99
C GLU A 251 -6.62 -16.88 5.71
N LEU A 252 -6.91 -16.25 6.85
CA LEU A 252 -8.11 -16.51 7.65
C LEU A 252 -9.35 -15.72 7.19
N MET A 253 -9.22 -14.78 6.26
CA MET A 253 -10.30 -13.88 5.83
C MET A 253 -11.03 -14.23 4.52
N PRO A 254 -10.79 -15.35 3.80
CA PRO A 254 -11.47 -15.61 2.53
C PRO A 254 -12.99 -15.77 2.65
N GLU A 255 -13.51 -16.12 3.82
CA GLU A 255 -14.94 -16.38 4.03
C GLU A 255 -15.75 -15.11 4.44
N MET A 256 -15.11 -14.08 4.97
CA MET A 256 -15.81 -12.86 5.43
C MET A 256 -16.15 -11.88 4.32
N SER A 257 -15.50 -11.96 3.17
CA SER A 257 -15.74 -11.07 2.03
C SER A 257 -16.94 -11.50 1.15
N LEU A 258 -17.57 -12.63 1.45
CA LEU A 258 -18.72 -13.18 0.71
C LEU A 258 -20.07 -12.97 1.40
N VAL A 259 -20.11 -12.37 2.57
CA VAL A 259 -21.36 -12.17 3.33
C VAL A 259 -21.60 -10.69 3.55
N HIS A 260 -22.45 -10.14 2.72
CA HIS A 260 -23.38 -9.00 2.78
C HIS A 260 -23.37 -8.11 1.56
#